data_361faed047b0dcee2cdd5f27333a8462
#
_entry.id   361faed047b0dcee2cdd5f27333a8462
#
_cell.length_a   1.000
_cell.length_b   1.000
_cell.length_c   1.000
_cell.angle_alpha   90.00
_cell.angle_beta   90.00
_cell.angle_gamma   90.00
#
_symmetry.space_group_name_H-M   'P 1'
#
loop_
_entity.id
_entity.type
_entity.pdbx_description
1 polymer ?
#
loop_
_entity_poly.entity_id
_entity_poly.type
_entity_poly.pdbx_seq_one_letter_code
_entity_poly.pdbx_strand_id
1 'polypeptide(L)'
;MNIEKALKKQKRYNKLFIIFMFFLAIFLLIITYLAYIRSFTMLAFLLLIEILIFIAITRKVNDCTLNFTCTSNKLKFRDGLFSSYTYIKSDRIAIVHTNKNNEDIEIIIVTRGKVKNKKMKLINKEFMKKYEEAAVEYKRLKRMNKDVAFYFKVIKYGELKKYIFLDDIYINCVNATYTASAIDSIKIARNQKEI
;
A
#
# COMPACT_ATOMS: atom_id res chain seq x y z
N MET A 1 -13.41 -10.30 13.65
CA MET A 1 -13.79 -10.40 12.22
C MET A 1 -12.72 -11.15 11.45
N ASN A 2 -13.08 -12.17 10.65
CA ASN A 2 -12.07 -12.96 9.91
C ASN A 2 -11.55 -12.13 8.72
N ILE A 3 -10.24 -11.86 8.68
CA ILE A 3 -9.58 -11.02 7.68
C ILE A 3 -9.75 -11.55 6.24
N GLU A 4 -9.78 -12.89 6.07
CA GLU A 4 -9.98 -13.51 4.76
C GLU A 4 -11.39 -13.24 4.21
N LYS A 5 -12.43 -13.33 5.08
CA LYS A 5 -13.81 -12.99 4.70
C LYS A 5 -13.92 -11.52 4.32
N ALA A 6 -13.29 -10.64 5.12
CA ALA A 6 -13.25 -9.20 4.85
C ALA A 6 -12.57 -8.89 3.51
N LEU A 7 -11.45 -9.54 3.23
CA LEU A 7 -10.71 -9.38 1.98
C LEU A 7 -11.51 -9.86 0.76
N LYS A 8 -12.23 -11.00 0.87
CA LYS A 8 -13.12 -11.49 -0.19
C LYS A 8 -14.25 -10.48 -0.45
N LYS A 9 -14.86 -9.96 0.62
CA LYS A 9 -15.91 -8.93 0.53
C LYS A 9 -15.38 -7.67 -0.14
N GLN A 10 -14.22 -7.16 0.29
CA GLN A 10 -13.57 -5.99 -0.29
C GLN A 10 -13.25 -6.17 -1.78
N LYS A 11 -12.68 -7.32 -2.17
CA LYS A 11 -12.43 -7.63 -3.60
C LYS A 11 -13.72 -7.61 -4.43
N ARG A 12 -14.83 -8.10 -3.87
CA ARG A 12 -16.14 -8.09 -4.55
C ARG A 12 -16.61 -6.64 -4.74
N TYR A 13 -16.57 -5.81 -3.70
CA TYR A 13 -16.94 -4.39 -3.81
C TYR A 13 -16.07 -3.63 -4.80
N ASN A 14 -14.77 -3.83 -4.77
CA ASN A 14 -13.84 -3.17 -5.68
C ASN A 14 -14.12 -3.57 -7.14
N LYS A 15 -14.44 -4.86 -7.39
CA LYS A 15 -14.84 -5.34 -8.73
C LYS A 15 -16.17 -4.72 -9.17
N LEU A 16 -17.17 -4.68 -8.30
CA LEU A 16 -18.47 -4.08 -8.59
C LEU A 16 -18.33 -2.59 -8.89
N PHE A 17 -17.52 -1.86 -8.12
CA PHE A 17 -17.26 -0.44 -8.36
C PHE A 17 -16.67 -0.21 -9.77
N ILE A 18 -15.66 -0.99 -10.16
CA ILE A 18 -15.03 -0.87 -11.48
C ILE A 18 -16.04 -1.17 -12.60
N ILE A 19 -16.84 -2.24 -12.45
CA ILE A 19 -17.87 -2.61 -13.43
C ILE A 19 -18.91 -1.49 -13.55
N PHE A 20 -19.37 -0.95 -12.42
CA PHE A 20 -20.34 0.14 -12.39
C PHE A 20 -19.81 1.40 -13.10
N MET A 21 -18.58 1.81 -12.80
CA MET A 21 -17.95 2.98 -13.43
C MET A 21 -17.76 2.79 -14.95
N PHE A 22 -17.42 1.57 -15.37
CA PHE A 22 -17.30 1.24 -16.79
C PHE A 22 -18.64 1.28 -17.51
N PHE A 23 -19.68 0.73 -16.86
CA PHE A 23 -21.06 0.81 -17.39
C PHE A 23 -21.56 2.24 -17.49
N LEU A 24 -21.26 3.07 -16.50
CA LEU A 24 -21.61 4.49 -16.48
C LEU A 24 -20.96 5.25 -17.64
N ALA A 25 -19.67 4.99 -17.93
CA ALA A 25 -19.00 5.59 -19.08
C ALA A 25 -19.68 5.21 -20.40
N ILE A 26 -19.93 3.93 -20.64
CA ILE A 26 -20.63 3.48 -21.86
C ILE A 26 -22.02 4.11 -21.97
N PHE A 27 -22.75 4.17 -20.86
CA PHE A 27 -24.11 4.72 -20.82
C PHE A 27 -24.14 6.21 -21.20
N LEU A 28 -23.19 6.99 -20.74
CA LEU A 28 -23.05 8.41 -21.10
C LEU A 28 -22.81 8.59 -22.61
N LEU A 29 -21.95 7.76 -23.19
CA LEU A 29 -21.71 7.78 -24.65
C LEU A 29 -22.96 7.43 -25.45
N ILE A 30 -23.71 6.42 -25.03
CA ILE A 30 -24.95 6.01 -25.69
C ILE A 30 -26.00 7.13 -25.62
N ILE A 31 -26.22 7.75 -24.47
CA ILE A 31 -27.16 8.88 -24.32
C ILE A 31 -26.78 10.03 -25.24
N THR A 32 -25.50 10.39 -25.28
CA THR A 32 -25.02 11.49 -26.14
C THR A 32 -25.28 11.21 -27.60
N TYR A 33 -25.10 9.98 -28.01
CA TYR A 33 -25.40 9.54 -29.38
C TYR A 33 -26.90 9.59 -29.70
N LEU A 34 -27.75 9.05 -28.83
CA LEU A 34 -29.21 9.03 -29.02
C LEU A 34 -29.84 10.42 -28.97
N ALA A 35 -29.35 11.31 -28.12
CA ALA A 35 -29.80 12.68 -28.00
C ALA A 35 -29.30 13.59 -29.14
N TYR A 36 -28.54 13.04 -30.09
CA TYR A 36 -28.01 13.76 -31.26
C TYR A 36 -27.28 15.07 -30.90
N ILE A 37 -26.56 15.05 -29.76
CA ILE A 37 -25.89 16.25 -29.24
C ILE A 37 -24.65 16.55 -30.09
N ARG A 38 -24.71 17.62 -30.89
CA ARG A 38 -23.58 18.08 -31.74
C ARG A 38 -22.93 19.38 -31.24
N SER A 39 -23.41 19.94 -30.15
CA SER A 39 -22.82 21.17 -29.59
C SER A 39 -21.39 20.88 -29.09
N PHE A 40 -20.42 21.67 -29.52
CA PHE A 40 -19.02 21.57 -29.12
C PHE A 40 -18.85 21.66 -27.59
N THR A 41 -19.58 22.55 -26.95
CA THR A 41 -19.53 22.73 -25.49
C THR A 41 -20.01 21.49 -24.74
N MET A 42 -21.11 20.85 -25.17
CA MET A 42 -21.61 19.61 -24.57
C MET A 42 -20.65 18.44 -24.76
N LEU A 43 -20.03 18.32 -25.93
CA LEU A 43 -19.01 17.29 -26.18
C LEU A 43 -17.77 17.51 -25.33
N ALA A 44 -17.35 18.74 -25.09
CA ALA A 44 -16.23 19.05 -24.20
C ALA A 44 -16.54 18.67 -22.75
N PHE A 45 -17.76 18.92 -22.25
CA PHE A 45 -18.18 18.50 -20.92
C PHE A 45 -18.23 16.96 -20.79
N LEU A 46 -18.74 16.26 -21.81
CA LEU A 46 -18.74 14.80 -21.83
C LEU A 46 -17.32 14.24 -21.70
N LEU A 47 -16.39 14.76 -22.50
CA LEU A 47 -14.99 14.33 -22.48
C LEU A 47 -14.35 14.57 -21.10
N LEU A 48 -14.68 15.69 -20.44
CA LEU A 48 -14.21 15.97 -19.09
C LEU A 48 -14.73 14.94 -18.09
N ILE A 49 -16.01 14.57 -18.16
CA ILE A 49 -16.62 13.56 -17.29
C ILE A 49 -15.95 12.19 -17.53
N GLU A 50 -15.73 11.78 -18.78
CA GLU A 50 -15.05 10.54 -19.12
C GLU A 50 -13.62 10.47 -18.56
N ILE A 51 -12.88 11.59 -18.63
CA ILE A 51 -11.55 11.69 -18.01
C ILE A 51 -11.63 11.51 -16.48
N LEU A 52 -12.62 12.12 -15.82
CA LEU A 52 -12.81 11.97 -14.37
C LEU A 52 -13.13 10.51 -13.99
N ILE A 53 -13.99 9.83 -14.76
CA ILE A 53 -14.29 8.40 -14.57
C ILE A 53 -13.02 7.56 -14.72
N PHE A 54 -12.23 7.81 -15.76
CA PHE A 54 -10.97 7.10 -15.97
C PHE A 54 -9.98 7.30 -14.81
N ILE A 55 -9.86 8.53 -14.30
CA ILE A 55 -9.02 8.84 -13.13
C ILE A 55 -9.54 8.09 -11.89
N ALA A 56 -10.86 8.05 -11.66
CA ALA A 56 -11.45 7.37 -10.52
C ALA A 56 -11.16 5.85 -10.56
N ILE A 57 -11.35 5.21 -11.72
CA ILE A 57 -11.01 3.79 -11.93
C ILE A 57 -9.53 3.55 -11.67
N THR A 58 -8.66 4.36 -12.26
CA THR A 58 -7.21 4.21 -12.15
C THR A 58 -6.75 4.35 -10.70
N ARG A 59 -7.27 5.32 -9.94
CA ARG A 59 -7.00 5.48 -8.51
C ARG A 59 -7.44 4.26 -7.73
N LYS A 60 -8.68 3.80 -7.93
CA LYS A 60 -9.22 2.64 -7.21
C LYS A 60 -8.41 1.37 -7.47
N VAL A 61 -8.04 1.10 -8.71
CA VAL A 61 -7.19 -0.05 -9.06
C VAL A 61 -5.81 0.09 -8.42
N ASN A 62 -5.23 1.30 -8.41
CA ASN A 62 -3.94 1.57 -7.77
C ASN A 62 -3.98 1.32 -6.26
N ASP A 63 -5.05 1.77 -5.57
CA ASP A 63 -5.23 1.61 -4.13
C ASP A 63 -5.34 0.14 -3.72
N CYS A 64 -5.95 -0.70 -4.57
CA CYS A 64 -6.09 -2.15 -4.34
C CYS A 64 -4.84 -2.96 -4.70
N THR A 65 -3.87 -2.35 -5.42
CA THR A 65 -2.75 -3.10 -5.99
C THR A 65 -1.60 -3.23 -5.01
N LEU A 66 -1.48 -4.40 -4.41
CA LEU A 66 -0.29 -4.86 -3.69
C LEU A 66 0.03 -6.28 -4.12
N ASN A 67 1.17 -6.47 -4.80
CA ASN A 67 1.69 -7.77 -5.18
C ASN A 67 2.97 -8.04 -4.40
N PHE A 68 3.04 -9.16 -3.73
CA PHE A 68 4.19 -9.54 -2.92
C PHE A 68 4.46 -11.03 -2.97
N THR A 69 5.70 -11.37 -2.71
CA THR A 69 6.18 -12.74 -2.51
C THR A 69 7.25 -12.68 -1.43
N CYS A 70 7.03 -13.38 -0.33
CA CYS A 70 7.98 -13.54 0.75
C CYS A 70 8.56 -14.95 0.69
N THR A 71 9.87 -15.04 0.76
CA THR A 71 10.60 -16.26 0.96
C THR A 71 11.57 -16.03 2.12
N SER A 72 12.04 -17.09 2.77
CA SER A 72 12.92 -17.01 3.95
C SER A 72 14.15 -16.12 3.77
N ASN A 73 14.58 -15.85 2.53
CA ASN A 73 15.76 -15.02 2.25
C ASN A 73 15.45 -13.73 1.49
N LYS A 74 14.26 -13.58 0.87
CA LYS A 74 13.97 -12.47 -0.04
C LYS A 74 12.52 -12.03 0.00
N LEU A 75 12.34 -10.74 0.22
CA LEU A 75 11.07 -10.04 0.10
C LEU A 75 11.00 -9.31 -1.25
N LYS A 76 10.04 -9.70 -2.08
CA LYS A 76 9.72 -9.03 -3.35
C LYS A 76 8.32 -8.44 -3.23
N PHE A 77 8.16 -7.16 -3.49
CA PHE A 77 6.83 -6.54 -3.50
C PHE A 77 6.74 -5.35 -4.46
N ARG A 78 5.52 -5.04 -4.84
CA ARG A 78 5.14 -3.87 -5.63
C ARG A 78 3.87 -3.26 -5.05
N ASP A 79 3.95 -2.02 -4.61
CA ASP A 79 2.84 -1.24 -4.07
C ASP A 79 2.34 -0.23 -5.13
N GLY A 80 1.12 -0.45 -5.61
CA GLY A 80 0.48 0.33 -6.66
C GLY A 80 0.84 -0.08 -8.09
N LEU A 81 0.01 0.37 -9.04
CA LEU A 81 0.13 0.05 -10.48
C LEU A 81 1.42 0.58 -11.11
N PHE A 82 1.78 1.82 -10.77
CA PHE A 82 2.91 2.54 -11.38
C PHE A 82 4.22 2.39 -10.60
N SER A 83 4.28 1.42 -9.67
CA SER A 83 5.48 1.15 -8.89
C SER A 83 6.31 0.03 -9.50
N SER A 84 7.64 0.19 -9.47
CA SER A 84 8.58 -0.89 -9.77
C SER A 84 8.65 -1.89 -8.61
N TYR A 85 8.98 -3.15 -8.91
CA TYR A 85 9.23 -4.15 -7.88
C TYR A 85 10.41 -3.74 -6.99
N THR A 86 10.23 -3.93 -5.70
CA THR A 86 11.26 -3.75 -4.67
C THR A 86 11.73 -5.14 -4.23
N TYR A 87 13.03 -5.34 -4.18
CA TYR A 87 13.66 -6.59 -3.72
C TYR A 87 14.51 -6.28 -2.50
N ILE A 88 14.17 -6.89 -1.37
CA ILE A 88 14.90 -6.71 -0.10
C ILE A 88 15.30 -8.09 0.39
N LYS A 89 16.56 -8.28 0.80
CA LYS A 89 16.95 -9.48 1.53
C LYS A 89 16.38 -9.42 2.94
N SER A 90 15.87 -10.55 3.46
CA SER A 90 15.21 -10.60 4.77
C SER A 90 16.14 -10.16 5.92
N ASP A 91 17.42 -10.47 5.82
CA ASP A 91 18.46 -10.09 6.79
C ASP A 91 18.74 -8.57 6.86
N ARG A 92 18.41 -7.84 5.79
CA ARG A 92 18.56 -6.38 5.73
C ARG A 92 17.40 -5.62 6.35
N ILE A 93 16.28 -6.26 6.61
CA ILE A 93 15.14 -5.60 7.25
C ILE A 93 15.48 -5.41 8.72
N ALA A 94 15.50 -4.15 9.15
CA ALA A 94 15.87 -3.77 10.51
C ALA A 94 14.65 -3.51 11.39
N ILE A 95 13.68 -2.74 10.88
CA ILE A 95 12.48 -2.38 11.62
C ILE A 95 11.27 -2.50 10.69
N VAL A 96 10.19 -3.05 11.23
CA VAL A 96 8.85 -3.05 10.62
C VAL A 96 7.93 -2.31 11.57
N HIS A 97 7.29 -1.26 11.05
CA HIS A 97 6.36 -0.41 11.78
C HIS A 97 5.08 -0.26 10.99
N THR A 98 3.95 -0.13 11.68
CA THR A 98 2.68 0.24 11.07
C THR A 98 2.17 1.54 11.65
N ASN A 99 1.67 2.40 10.79
CA ASN A 99 1.00 3.62 11.18
C ASN A 99 -0.47 3.53 10.76
N LYS A 100 -1.39 3.65 11.71
CA LYS A 100 -2.83 3.65 11.44
C LYS A 100 -3.22 5.04 10.94
N ASN A 101 -3.76 5.10 9.73
CA ASN A 101 -4.25 6.34 9.14
C ASN A 101 -5.73 6.16 8.80
N ASN A 102 -6.61 6.69 9.65
CA ASN A 102 -8.06 6.48 9.60
C ASN A 102 -8.43 4.99 9.59
N GLU A 103 -9.02 4.50 8.48
CA GLU A 103 -9.46 3.11 8.31
C GLU A 103 -8.40 2.18 7.71
N ASP A 104 -7.23 2.72 7.35
CA ASP A 104 -6.18 1.97 6.66
C ASP A 104 -4.84 2.02 7.40
N ILE A 105 -3.98 1.04 7.14
CA ILE A 105 -2.63 1.01 7.70
C ILE A 105 -1.59 1.37 6.65
N GLU A 106 -0.57 2.13 7.05
CA GLU A 106 0.67 2.28 6.29
C GLU A 106 1.70 1.31 6.88
N ILE A 107 2.38 0.51 6.04
CA ILE A 107 3.50 -0.33 6.49
C ILE A 107 4.79 0.36 6.18
N ILE A 108 5.65 0.53 7.17
CA ILE A 108 6.94 1.16 7.06
C ILE A 108 8.03 0.11 7.27
N ILE A 109 8.82 -0.14 6.23
CA ILE A 109 9.96 -1.07 6.28
C ILE A 109 11.25 -0.26 6.32
N VAL A 110 12.04 -0.43 7.37
CA VAL A 110 13.38 0.15 7.50
C VAL A 110 14.41 -0.91 7.19
N THR A 111 15.40 -0.57 6.36
CA THR A 111 16.47 -1.49 5.94
C THR A 111 17.86 -0.97 6.32
N ARG A 112 18.75 -1.91 6.62
CA ARG A 112 20.19 -1.65 6.73
C ARG A 112 20.79 -1.54 5.33
N GLY A 113 21.28 -0.35 4.99
CA GLY A 113 21.86 -0.06 3.67
C GLY A 113 20.83 0.18 2.57
N LYS A 114 21.32 0.75 1.46
CA LYS A 114 20.48 1.10 0.30
C LYS A 114 20.06 -0.15 -0.46
N VAL A 115 18.78 -0.23 -0.76
CA VAL A 115 18.21 -1.24 -1.65
C VAL A 115 18.03 -0.63 -3.04
N LYS A 116 18.15 -1.44 -4.10
CA LYS A 116 18.04 -1.00 -5.49
C LYS A 116 16.59 -0.64 -5.85
N ASN A 117 16.09 0.46 -5.25
CA ASN A 117 14.78 1.03 -5.57
C ASN A 117 14.81 2.55 -5.39
N LYS A 118 14.35 3.29 -6.42
CA LYS A 118 14.30 4.76 -6.43
C LYS A 118 13.38 5.36 -5.34
N LYS A 119 12.41 4.58 -4.83
CA LYS A 119 11.44 5.04 -3.81
C LYS A 119 11.89 4.82 -2.37
N MET A 120 13.09 4.27 -2.15
CA MET A 120 13.66 4.20 -0.79
C MET A 120 14.30 5.53 -0.42
N LYS A 121 13.95 6.04 0.75
CA LYS A 121 14.43 7.32 1.28
C LYS A 121 15.35 7.08 2.47
N LEU A 122 16.36 7.92 2.62
CA LEU A 122 17.19 7.96 3.83
C LEU A 122 16.33 8.47 5.00
N ILE A 123 16.55 7.91 6.19
CA ILE A 123 15.85 8.38 7.41
C ILE A 123 16.27 9.82 7.68
N ASN A 124 15.28 10.70 7.83
CA ASN A 124 15.45 12.14 8.07
C ASN A 124 14.63 12.60 9.30
N LYS A 125 14.70 13.88 9.61
CA LYS A 125 13.97 14.48 10.74
C LYS A 125 12.45 14.35 10.59
N GLU A 126 11.92 14.42 9.37
CA GLU A 126 10.49 14.27 9.10
C GLU A 126 10.00 12.86 9.40
N PHE A 127 10.80 11.84 9.05
CA PHE A 127 10.52 10.46 9.42
C PHE A 127 10.40 10.31 10.94
N MET A 128 11.34 10.89 11.69
CA MET A 128 11.37 10.79 13.15
C MET A 128 10.17 11.48 13.82
N LYS A 129 9.66 12.57 13.23
CA LYS A 129 8.45 13.24 13.72
C LYS A 129 7.18 12.48 13.40
N LYS A 130 7.13 11.87 12.19
CA LYS A 130 5.91 11.20 11.71
C LYS A 130 5.73 9.80 12.30
N TYR A 131 6.81 9.09 12.58
CA TYR A 131 6.80 7.67 13.01
C TYR A 131 7.58 7.51 14.31
N GLU A 132 7.01 7.99 15.42
CA GLU A 132 7.69 8.05 16.71
C GLU A 132 8.16 6.69 17.24
N GLU A 133 7.29 5.66 17.19
CA GLU A 133 7.68 4.29 17.61
C GLU A 133 8.86 3.76 16.78
N ALA A 134 8.81 3.93 15.46
CA ALA A 134 9.90 3.52 14.59
C ALA A 134 11.17 4.34 14.83
N ALA A 135 11.04 5.61 15.21
CA ALA A 135 12.16 6.49 15.53
C ALA A 135 12.88 6.07 16.81
N VAL A 136 12.16 5.58 17.81
CA VAL A 136 12.76 5.04 19.06
C VAL A 136 13.64 3.84 18.72
N GLU A 137 13.09 2.86 17.98
CA GLU A 137 13.84 1.66 17.56
C GLU A 137 15.01 2.00 16.64
N TYR A 138 14.82 2.96 15.71
CA TYR A 138 15.90 3.45 14.87
C TYR A 138 17.06 4.04 15.69
N LYS A 139 16.77 4.89 16.69
CA LYS A 139 17.80 5.46 17.57
C LYS A 139 18.55 4.37 18.32
N ARG A 140 17.85 3.33 18.80
CA ARG A 140 18.46 2.18 19.47
C ARG A 140 19.44 1.45 18.53
N LEU A 141 18.99 1.11 17.32
CA LEU A 141 19.81 0.41 16.32
C LEU A 141 20.98 1.25 15.82
N LYS A 142 20.79 2.57 15.68
CA LYS A 142 21.84 3.49 15.23
C LYS A 142 22.97 3.65 16.27
N ARG A 143 22.66 3.56 17.58
CA ARG A 143 23.68 3.52 18.63
C ARG A 143 24.58 2.29 18.55
N MET A 144 23.98 1.12 18.21
CA MET A 144 24.72 -0.13 18.06
C MET A 144 25.52 -0.21 16.75
N ASN A 145 25.07 0.46 15.70
CA ASN A 145 25.63 0.40 14.34
C ASN A 145 25.81 1.82 13.78
N LYS A 146 26.80 2.55 14.29
CA LYS A 146 27.05 3.97 13.96
C LYS A 146 27.31 4.21 12.48
N ASP A 147 28.02 3.28 11.81
CA ASP A 147 28.45 3.42 10.41
C ASP A 147 27.40 2.98 9.39
N VAL A 148 26.32 2.32 9.82
CA VAL A 148 25.28 1.81 8.92
C VAL A 148 24.28 2.91 8.60
N ALA A 149 24.07 3.16 7.29
CA ALA A 149 22.99 4.02 6.83
C ALA A 149 21.68 3.23 6.76
N PHE A 150 20.61 3.81 7.30
CA PHE A 150 19.28 3.22 7.29
C PHE A 150 18.38 3.93 6.29
N TYR A 151 17.65 3.15 5.53
CA TYR A 151 16.68 3.63 4.54
C TYR A 151 15.30 3.11 4.88
N PHE A 152 14.27 3.84 4.50
CA PHE A 152 12.90 3.41 4.72
C PHE A 152 12.06 3.45 3.44
N LYS A 153 11.04 2.63 3.40
CA LYS A 153 9.97 2.67 2.41
C LYS A 153 8.63 2.58 3.10
N VAL A 154 7.70 3.43 2.68
CA VAL A 154 6.30 3.41 3.11
C VAL A 154 5.48 2.70 2.05
N ILE A 155 4.69 1.74 2.47
CA ILE A 155 3.76 0.98 1.64
C ILE A 155 2.35 1.46 2.00
N LYS A 156 1.73 2.17 1.05
CA LYS A 156 0.43 2.82 1.25
C LYS A 156 -0.70 2.03 0.63
N TYR A 157 -0.44 1.41 -0.52
CA TYR A 157 -1.45 0.72 -1.31
C TYR A 157 -1.60 -0.74 -0.92
N GLY A 158 -2.75 -1.33 -1.22
CA GLY A 158 -3.03 -2.73 -0.98
C GLY A 158 -4.21 -2.99 -0.03
N GLU A 159 -4.80 -1.95 0.56
CA GLU A 159 -5.96 -2.07 1.45
C GLU A 159 -5.76 -3.23 2.47
N LEU A 160 -6.76 -4.08 2.70
CA LEU A 160 -6.67 -5.22 3.62
C LEU A 160 -5.58 -6.25 3.28
N LYS A 161 -5.07 -6.29 2.03
CA LYS A 161 -3.94 -7.17 1.68
C LYS A 161 -2.67 -6.84 2.47
N LYS A 162 -2.54 -5.62 2.98
CA LYS A 162 -1.41 -5.20 3.80
C LYS A 162 -1.28 -6.02 5.08
N TYR A 163 -2.39 -6.45 5.66
CA TYR A 163 -2.37 -7.31 6.86
C TYR A 163 -1.74 -8.68 6.56
N ILE A 164 -2.13 -9.31 5.43
CA ILE A 164 -1.52 -10.59 5.00
C ILE A 164 -0.04 -10.39 4.68
N PHE A 165 0.29 -9.31 3.98
CA PHE A 165 1.68 -8.99 3.67
C PHE A 165 2.53 -8.78 4.93
N LEU A 166 1.98 -8.14 5.96
CA LEU A 166 2.66 -7.91 7.23
C LEU A 166 2.89 -9.24 7.98
N ASP A 167 1.93 -10.15 7.95
CA ASP A 167 2.09 -11.48 8.54
C ASP A 167 3.16 -12.31 7.82
N ASP A 168 3.16 -12.26 6.48
CA ASP A 168 4.21 -12.90 5.68
C ASP A 168 5.61 -12.34 5.98
N ILE A 169 5.73 -11.02 6.19
CA ILE A 169 7.00 -10.42 6.63
C ILE A 169 7.39 -10.95 8.00
N TYR A 170 6.44 -11.03 8.93
CA TYR A 170 6.70 -11.49 10.29
C TYR A 170 7.23 -12.94 10.31
N ILE A 171 6.65 -13.81 9.50
CA ILE A 171 7.09 -15.22 9.39
C ILE A 171 8.49 -15.33 8.77
N ASN A 172 8.78 -14.51 7.73
CA ASN A 172 10.00 -14.68 6.92
C ASN A 172 11.16 -13.76 7.33
N CYS A 173 10.93 -12.75 8.16
CA CYS A 173 11.93 -11.75 8.55
C CYS A 173 12.14 -11.73 10.08
N VAL A 174 12.57 -12.85 10.65
CA VAL A 174 12.70 -13.07 12.10
C VAL A 174 13.68 -12.09 12.76
N ASN A 175 14.71 -11.63 12.03
CA ASN A 175 15.73 -10.71 12.55
C ASN A 175 15.32 -9.24 12.58
N ALA A 176 14.10 -8.92 12.14
CA ALA A 176 13.57 -7.57 12.16
C ALA A 176 12.97 -7.23 13.52
N THR A 177 13.11 -5.97 13.95
CA THR A 177 12.41 -5.44 15.12
C THR A 177 11.02 -4.99 14.70
N TYR A 178 9.98 -5.47 15.39
CA TYR A 178 8.60 -5.08 15.16
C TYR A 178 8.15 -4.12 16.26
N THR A 179 7.59 -2.98 15.87
CA THR A 179 7.01 -2.03 16.84
C THR A 179 5.70 -2.57 17.45
N ALA A 180 5.25 -1.99 18.55
CA ALA A 180 4.01 -2.39 19.19
C ALA A 180 2.81 -2.31 18.24
N SER A 181 2.71 -1.23 17.46
CA SER A 181 1.68 -1.05 16.43
C SER A 181 1.75 -2.11 15.32
N ALA A 182 2.96 -2.53 14.91
CA ALA A 182 3.12 -3.60 13.93
C ALA A 182 2.65 -4.95 14.49
N ILE A 183 2.99 -5.27 15.74
CA ILE A 183 2.54 -6.50 16.42
C ILE A 183 1.02 -6.53 16.53
N ASP A 184 0.40 -5.42 16.89
CA ASP A 184 -1.07 -5.31 16.96
C ASP A 184 -1.72 -5.56 15.60
N SER A 185 -1.16 -5.01 14.54
CA SER A 185 -1.64 -5.26 13.17
C SER A 185 -1.45 -6.71 12.72
N ILE A 186 -0.38 -7.39 13.17
CA ILE A 186 -0.16 -8.83 12.95
C ILE A 186 -1.20 -9.66 13.70
N LYS A 187 -1.54 -9.31 14.93
CA LYS A 187 -2.61 -9.98 15.69
C LYS A 187 -3.96 -9.89 14.96
N ILE A 188 -4.26 -8.74 14.35
CA ILE A 188 -5.45 -8.57 13.51
C ILE A 188 -5.37 -9.50 12.29
N ALA A 189 -4.22 -9.56 11.59
CA ALA A 189 -4.02 -10.45 10.46
C ALA A 189 -4.29 -11.93 10.81
N ARG A 190 -3.91 -12.33 12.01
CA ARG A 190 -4.11 -13.69 12.56
C ARG A 190 -5.45 -13.92 13.22
N ASN A 191 -6.38 -12.98 13.15
CA ASN A 191 -7.68 -13.01 13.83
C ASN A 191 -7.60 -13.14 15.38
N GLN A 192 -6.49 -12.69 15.97
CA GLN A 192 -6.28 -12.67 17.43
C GLN A 192 -6.74 -11.35 18.06
N LYS A 193 -7.02 -10.32 17.25
CA LYS A 193 -7.55 -9.02 17.63
C LYS A 193 -8.53 -8.53 16.58
N GLU A 194 -9.55 -7.78 16.98
CA GLU A 194 -10.46 -7.12 16.02
C GLU A 194 -9.83 -5.87 15.38
N ILE A 195 -10.33 -5.49 14.20
CA ILE A 195 -9.86 -4.31 13.45
C ILE A 195 -10.30 -3.03 14.12
#